data_64102e8fd6ae2991ddeabcbb2a9414b7
#
_entry.id   64102e8fd6ae2991ddeabcbb2a9414b7
#
_cell.length_a   1.000
_cell.length_b   1.000
_cell.length_c   1.000
_cell.angle_alpha   90.00
_cell.angle_beta   90.00
_cell.angle_gamma   90.00
#
_symmetry.space_group_name_H-M   'P 1'
#
loop_
_entity.id
_entity.type
_entity.pdbx_description
1 polymer ?
#
loop_
_entity_poly.entity_id
_entity_poly.type
_entity_poly.pdbx_seq_one_letter_code
_entity_poly.pdbx_strand_id
1 'polypeptide(L)'
;KLDDPASAVLVAEKLIDALHREIQLPGEQHCQLGCSIGISIYPKTATEIDSMLAAADAAMYQSKSRGKNSLTVSSATPTKNHLDWLEFNNAHLVGFAEIDDQHRQLVRQVNEINQAIINKAPAVETESLLKALLAFTAFHFDTENRLMVRYEYPGLAVHAQDHQTLLEDAALLAEEFSKGNELLVLQTIKDWLLGHIEGADKPLGAFLAKATEPEAHSNPSR
;
A
#
# COMPACT_ATOMS: atom_id res chain seq x y z
N LYS A 1 23.59 19.94 8.30
CA LYS A 1 22.49 20.88 8.42
C LYS A 1 22.30 21.54 7.06
N LEU A 2 21.13 21.43 6.47
CA LEU A 2 20.79 22.14 5.24
C LEU A 2 20.24 23.52 5.68
N ASP A 3 20.89 24.57 5.21
CA ASP A 3 20.55 25.95 5.62
C ASP A 3 19.41 26.52 4.77
N ASP A 4 19.09 25.89 3.63
CA ASP A 4 18.02 26.30 2.72
C ASP A 4 17.20 25.06 2.28
N PRO A 5 15.85 25.14 2.32
CA PRO A 5 14.96 24.12 1.79
C PRO A 5 15.23 23.74 0.32
N ALA A 6 15.67 24.67 -0.52
CA ALA A 6 16.03 24.40 -1.90
C ALA A 6 17.21 23.41 -2.03
N SER A 7 18.10 23.39 -1.05
CA SER A 7 19.22 22.46 -1.00
C SER A 7 18.73 20.99 -0.85
N ALA A 8 17.62 20.75 -0.14
CA ALA A 8 17.05 19.41 0.00
C ALA A 8 16.49 18.91 -1.34
N VAL A 9 15.86 19.79 -2.10
CA VAL A 9 15.34 19.47 -3.44
C VAL A 9 16.50 19.11 -4.38
N LEU A 10 17.54 19.94 -4.40
CA LEU A 10 18.71 19.71 -5.24
C LEU A 10 19.43 18.37 -4.93
N VAL A 11 19.51 18.00 -3.64
CA VAL A 11 20.08 16.71 -3.24
C VAL A 11 19.18 15.56 -3.72
N ALA A 12 17.87 15.68 -3.59
CA ALA A 12 16.93 14.66 -4.03
C ALA A 12 16.97 14.48 -5.57
N GLU A 13 17.03 15.56 -6.33
CA GLU A 13 17.21 15.52 -7.79
C GLU A 13 18.48 14.77 -8.19
N LYS A 14 19.61 15.09 -7.56
CA LYS A 14 20.87 14.39 -7.82
C LYS A 14 20.81 12.90 -7.47
N LEU A 15 20.09 12.52 -6.44
CA LEU A 15 19.88 11.12 -6.07
C LEU A 15 19.05 10.39 -7.14
N ILE A 16 17.97 11.01 -7.61
CA ILE A 16 17.13 10.46 -8.69
C ILE A 16 17.98 10.28 -9.96
N ASP A 17 18.71 11.30 -10.37
CA ASP A 17 19.57 11.25 -11.54
C ASP A 17 20.68 10.19 -11.42
N ALA A 18 21.27 10.04 -10.23
CA ALA A 18 22.31 9.05 -9.98
C ALA A 18 21.78 7.61 -10.07
N LEU A 19 20.57 7.38 -9.56
CA LEU A 19 19.90 6.07 -9.59
C LEU A 19 19.29 5.74 -10.95
N HIS A 20 18.93 6.76 -11.73
CA HIS A 20 18.34 6.57 -13.06
C HIS A 20 19.36 6.18 -14.13
N ARG A 21 20.64 6.11 -13.78
CA ARG A 21 21.69 5.64 -14.69
C ARG A 21 21.52 4.15 -14.96
N GLU A 22 21.77 3.79 -16.21
CA GLU A 22 21.78 2.40 -16.64
C GLU A 22 22.86 1.61 -15.89
N ILE A 23 22.46 0.50 -15.30
CA ILE A 23 23.35 -0.42 -14.57
C ILE A 23 23.52 -1.65 -15.43
N GLN A 24 24.76 -1.96 -15.80
CA GLN A 24 25.09 -3.17 -16.51
C GLN A 24 25.18 -4.35 -15.54
N LEU A 25 24.40 -5.38 -15.80
CA LEU A 25 24.36 -6.63 -15.04
C LEU A 25 25.20 -7.71 -15.74
N PRO A 26 25.62 -8.78 -15.03
CA PRO A 26 26.26 -9.93 -15.65
C PRO A 26 25.38 -10.53 -16.76
N GLY A 27 25.96 -10.89 -17.90
CA GLY A 27 25.24 -11.50 -19.03
C GLY A 27 24.62 -10.49 -20.01
N GLU A 28 25.22 -9.32 -20.19
CA GLU A 28 24.78 -8.27 -21.12
C GLU A 28 23.36 -7.72 -20.86
N GLN A 29 22.85 -7.95 -19.66
CA GLN A 29 21.56 -7.37 -19.24
C GLN A 29 21.77 -5.96 -18.69
N HIS A 30 20.79 -5.08 -18.97
CA HIS A 30 20.77 -3.71 -18.47
C HIS A 30 19.58 -3.53 -17.53
N CYS A 31 19.80 -2.81 -16.44
CA CYS A 31 18.77 -2.47 -15.47
C CYS A 31 18.76 -0.97 -15.23
N GLN A 32 17.58 -0.37 -15.14
CA GLN A 32 17.42 1.03 -14.79
C GLN A 32 16.56 1.11 -13.52
N LEU A 33 17.08 1.73 -12.48
CA LEU A 33 16.38 1.91 -11.22
C LEU A 33 15.66 3.26 -11.20
N GLY A 34 14.44 3.28 -10.66
CA GLY A 34 13.71 4.52 -10.37
C GLY A 34 13.63 4.76 -8.87
N CYS A 35 13.63 6.03 -8.47
CA CYS A 35 13.50 6.45 -7.10
C CYS A 35 12.39 7.49 -6.96
N SER A 36 11.51 7.34 -5.96
CA SER A 36 10.51 8.36 -5.61
C SER A 36 10.83 8.91 -4.23
N ILE A 37 10.95 10.23 -4.11
CA ILE A 37 11.40 10.90 -2.89
C ILE A 37 10.32 11.86 -2.41
N GLY A 38 9.97 11.76 -1.10
CA GLY A 38 9.16 12.74 -0.40
C GLY A 38 10.01 13.57 0.55
N ILE A 39 9.79 14.87 0.59
CA ILE A 39 10.54 15.82 1.42
C ILE A 39 9.58 16.55 2.34
N SER A 40 9.85 16.51 3.64
CA SER A 40 9.26 17.41 4.64
C SER A 40 10.31 18.34 5.21
N ILE A 41 9.92 19.57 5.56
CA ILE A 41 10.85 20.65 5.97
C ILE A 41 10.42 21.18 7.33
N TYR A 42 11.32 21.04 8.32
CA TYR A 42 11.13 21.63 9.65
C TYR A 42 11.45 23.12 9.65
N PRO A 43 10.69 23.97 10.35
CA PRO A 43 9.38 23.72 10.95
C PRO A 43 8.22 23.96 9.97
N LYS A 44 8.51 24.20 8.69
CA LYS A 44 7.55 24.64 7.65
C LYS A 44 6.45 23.59 7.39
N THR A 45 6.81 22.31 7.36
CA THR A 45 5.84 21.23 7.12
C THR A 45 5.21 20.75 8.41
N ALA A 46 6.02 20.52 9.45
CA ALA A 46 5.58 20.12 10.78
C ALA A 46 6.68 20.43 11.81
N THR A 47 6.33 20.39 13.10
CA THR A 47 7.26 20.64 14.21
C THR A 47 7.58 19.38 15.01
N GLU A 48 6.76 18.34 14.87
CA GLU A 48 6.93 17.05 15.51
C GLU A 48 7.52 16.03 14.51
N ILE A 49 8.39 15.14 15.00
CA ILE A 49 9.10 14.17 14.16
C ILE A 49 8.12 13.25 13.43
N ASP A 50 7.14 12.70 14.15
CA ASP A 50 6.16 11.77 13.58
C ASP A 50 5.33 12.44 12.47
N SER A 51 4.91 13.69 12.69
CA SER A 51 4.21 14.49 11.68
C SER A 51 5.09 14.81 10.46
N MET A 52 6.39 15.01 10.67
CA MET A 52 7.35 15.22 9.58
C MET A 52 7.53 13.96 8.74
N LEU A 53 7.65 12.80 9.39
CA LEU A 53 7.76 11.50 8.70
C LEU A 53 6.51 11.19 7.89
N ALA A 54 5.32 11.35 8.48
CA ALA A 54 4.05 11.17 7.79
C ALA A 54 3.90 12.11 6.58
N ALA A 55 4.31 13.37 6.72
CA ALA A 55 4.27 14.34 5.63
C ALA A 55 5.26 14.01 4.49
N ALA A 56 6.44 13.49 4.82
CA ALA A 56 7.42 13.05 3.84
C ALA A 56 6.93 11.79 3.10
N ASP A 57 6.32 10.83 3.81
CA ASP A 57 5.77 9.61 3.21
C ASP A 57 4.61 9.92 2.26
N ALA A 58 3.66 10.76 2.67
CA ALA A 58 2.58 11.22 1.81
C ALA A 58 3.11 11.90 0.53
N ALA A 59 4.15 12.74 0.65
CA ALA A 59 4.80 13.37 -0.50
C ALA A 59 5.52 12.36 -1.41
N MET A 60 6.18 11.34 -0.84
CA MET A 60 6.79 10.25 -1.60
C MET A 60 5.74 9.45 -2.37
N TYR A 61 4.60 9.15 -1.74
CA TYR A 61 3.50 8.45 -2.41
C TYR A 61 2.93 9.27 -3.58
N GLN A 62 2.80 10.59 -3.42
CA GLN A 62 2.42 11.47 -4.53
C GLN A 62 3.43 11.40 -5.69
N SER A 63 4.72 11.27 -5.40
CA SER A 63 5.74 11.06 -6.43
C SER A 63 5.57 9.72 -7.15
N LYS A 64 5.25 8.65 -6.42
CA LYS A 64 4.96 7.32 -7.00
C LYS A 64 3.73 7.35 -7.91
N SER A 65 2.64 8.01 -7.49
CA SER A 65 1.38 8.08 -8.25
C SER A 65 1.46 8.96 -9.50
N ARG A 66 2.36 9.95 -9.51
CA ARG A 66 2.58 10.86 -10.67
C ARG A 66 3.48 10.31 -11.76
N GLY A 67 3.87 9.05 -11.68
CA GLY A 67 4.70 8.39 -12.72
C GLY A 67 6.04 7.87 -12.23
N LYS A 68 6.27 7.83 -10.92
CA LYS A 68 7.52 7.37 -10.27
C LYS A 68 8.74 8.21 -10.69
N ASN A 69 9.93 7.86 -10.22
CA ASN A 69 11.20 8.50 -10.55
C ASN A 69 11.17 10.04 -10.45
N SER A 70 10.58 10.54 -9.37
CA SER A 70 10.36 11.97 -9.14
C SER A 70 10.42 12.29 -7.65
N LEU A 71 10.44 13.59 -7.32
CA LEU A 71 10.34 14.05 -5.94
C LEU A 71 9.08 14.91 -5.74
N THR A 72 8.60 14.93 -4.52
CA THR A 72 7.56 15.86 -4.08
C THR A 72 7.98 16.47 -2.75
N VAL A 73 7.87 17.80 -2.64
CA VAL A 73 8.03 18.50 -1.37
C VAL A 73 6.67 18.65 -0.74
N SER A 74 6.51 18.22 0.49
CA SER A 74 5.27 18.42 1.23
C SER A 74 5.00 19.92 1.40
N SER A 75 3.88 20.39 0.88
CA SER A 75 3.52 21.83 0.83
C SER A 75 2.67 22.29 2.00
N ALA A 76 2.25 21.42 2.89
CA ALA A 76 1.30 21.74 3.93
C ALA A 76 1.75 21.29 5.31
N THR A 77 1.52 22.15 6.31
CA THR A 77 1.22 21.71 7.67
C THR A 77 0.09 20.68 7.56
N PRO A 78 0.20 19.48 8.10
CA PRO A 78 -0.94 18.58 8.15
C PRO A 78 -2.00 19.32 8.99
N THR A 79 -2.98 19.88 8.30
CA THR A 79 -4.23 20.24 8.95
C THR A 79 -4.76 18.94 9.54
N LYS A 80 -5.20 18.97 10.77
CA LYS A 80 -5.74 17.86 11.57
C LYS A 80 -6.96 17.14 10.94
N ASN A 81 -7.20 17.37 9.66
CA ASN A 81 -8.27 16.81 8.85
C ASN A 81 -7.70 15.93 7.74
N HIS A 82 -7.69 14.62 7.99
CA HIS A 82 -7.80 13.54 7.00
C HIS A 82 -6.98 13.70 5.70
N LEU A 83 -5.67 13.56 5.79
CA LEU A 83 -4.97 12.85 4.72
C LEU A 83 -4.92 11.40 5.18
N ASP A 84 -5.74 10.54 4.59
CA ASP A 84 -5.59 9.11 4.74
C ASP A 84 -4.15 8.76 4.37
N TRP A 85 -3.42 8.17 5.30
CA TRP A 85 -2.02 7.77 5.08
C TRP A 85 -1.91 6.74 3.94
N LEU A 86 -2.97 5.96 3.75
CA LEU A 86 -3.18 5.07 2.64
C LEU A 86 -4.49 5.44 1.94
N GLU A 87 -4.40 5.85 0.67
CA GLU A 87 -5.56 6.19 -0.15
C GLU A 87 -5.97 4.99 -1.02
N PHE A 88 -7.26 4.63 -0.98
CA PHE A 88 -7.85 3.67 -1.90
C PHE A 88 -8.57 4.43 -3.03
N ASN A 89 -8.07 4.28 -4.24
CA ASN A 89 -8.60 4.97 -5.42
C ASN A 89 -8.91 3.98 -6.56
N ASN A 90 -9.37 4.49 -7.70
CA ASN A 90 -9.77 3.66 -8.84
C ASN A 90 -8.64 2.77 -9.39
N ALA A 91 -7.37 3.11 -9.16
CA ALA A 91 -6.25 2.28 -9.57
C ALA A 91 -6.13 0.98 -8.75
N HIS A 92 -6.72 0.95 -7.56
CA HIS A 92 -6.70 -0.21 -6.66
C HIS A 92 -7.93 -1.11 -6.81
N LEU A 93 -8.91 -0.71 -7.64
CA LEU A 93 -10.08 -1.56 -7.90
C LEU A 93 -9.66 -2.82 -8.67
N VAL A 94 -10.17 -3.96 -8.22
CA VAL A 94 -10.03 -5.25 -8.91
C VAL A 94 -11.21 -5.53 -9.83
N GLY A 95 -12.32 -4.76 -9.69
CA GLY A 95 -13.49 -4.85 -10.53
C GLY A 95 -14.52 -5.90 -10.07
N PHE A 96 -14.38 -6.42 -8.86
CA PHE A 96 -15.37 -7.29 -8.22
C PHE A 96 -15.83 -6.66 -6.89
N ALA A 97 -17.09 -6.27 -6.84
CA ALA A 97 -17.61 -5.37 -5.80
C ALA A 97 -17.36 -5.86 -4.36
N GLU A 98 -17.55 -7.16 -4.09
CA GLU A 98 -17.35 -7.73 -2.76
C GLU A 98 -15.88 -7.63 -2.31
N ILE A 99 -14.93 -7.89 -3.20
CA ILE A 99 -13.49 -7.77 -2.95
C ILE A 99 -13.12 -6.29 -2.78
N ASP A 100 -13.57 -5.43 -3.69
CA ASP A 100 -13.31 -3.98 -3.64
C ASP A 100 -13.81 -3.33 -2.35
N ASP A 101 -14.96 -3.75 -1.83
CA ASP A 101 -15.51 -3.26 -0.57
C ASP A 101 -14.68 -3.71 0.63
N GLN A 102 -14.17 -4.94 0.62
CA GLN A 102 -13.28 -5.45 1.65
C GLN A 102 -11.91 -4.76 1.60
N HIS A 103 -11.35 -4.48 0.43
CA HIS A 103 -10.13 -3.68 0.28
C HIS A 103 -10.28 -2.27 0.86
N ARG A 104 -11.42 -1.60 0.60
CA ARG A 104 -11.72 -0.29 1.21
C ARG A 104 -11.76 -0.39 2.74
N GLN A 105 -12.27 -1.49 3.28
CA GLN A 105 -12.31 -1.69 4.73
C GLN A 105 -10.92 -1.94 5.31
N LEU A 106 -10.08 -2.75 4.67
CA LEU A 106 -8.68 -2.96 5.07
C LEU A 106 -7.93 -1.63 5.11
N VAL A 107 -8.03 -0.82 4.06
CA VAL A 107 -7.42 0.51 3.99
C VAL A 107 -7.90 1.43 5.12
N ARG A 108 -9.20 1.44 5.43
CA ARG A 108 -9.72 2.22 6.57
C ARG A 108 -9.09 1.78 7.88
N GLN A 109 -9.01 0.47 8.15
CA GLN A 109 -8.42 -0.05 9.39
C GLN A 109 -6.93 0.27 9.50
N VAL A 110 -6.18 0.20 8.41
CA VAL A 110 -4.77 0.63 8.37
C VAL A 110 -4.64 2.11 8.72
N ASN A 111 -5.50 2.96 8.17
CA ASN A 111 -5.52 4.39 8.48
C ASN A 111 -5.92 4.68 9.93
N GLU A 112 -6.86 3.91 10.51
CA GLU A 112 -7.25 4.01 11.91
C GLU A 112 -6.07 3.71 12.85
N ILE A 113 -5.29 2.66 12.58
CA ILE A 113 -4.07 2.35 13.34
C ILE A 113 -3.06 3.49 13.23
N ASN A 114 -2.82 3.99 12.02
CA ASN A 114 -1.91 5.10 11.80
C ASN A 114 -2.32 6.34 12.60
N GLN A 115 -3.61 6.67 12.60
CA GLN A 115 -4.12 7.80 13.38
C GLN A 115 -3.99 7.57 14.89
N ALA A 116 -4.23 6.35 15.38
CA ALA A 116 -4.03 6.02 16.78
C ALA A 116 -2.57 6.19 17.21
N ILE A 117 -1.61 5.73 16.40
CA ILE A 117 -0.17 5.91 16.63
C ILE A 117 0.20 7.40 16.65
N ILE A 118 -0.22 8.18 15.64
CA ILE A 118 0.05 9.62 15.56
C ILE A 118 -0.52 10.37 16.77
N ASN A 119 -1.70 9.98 17.22
CA ASN A 119 -2.36 10.57 18.38
C ASN A 119 -1.80 10.06 19.72
N LYS A 120 -0.78 9.20 19.69
CA LYS A 120 -0.17 8.59 20.90
C LYS A 120 -1.21 7.85 21.75
N ALA A 121 -2.11 7.13 21.11
CA ALA A 121 -3.08 6.27 21.78
C ALA A 121 -2.36 5.24 22.67
N PRO A 122 -2.99 4.74 23.74
CA PRO A 122 -2.41 3.68 24.56
C PRO A 122 -2.07 2.44 23.74
N ALA A 123 -0.96 1.76 24.04
CA ALA A 123 -0.51 0.56 23.32
C ALA A 123 -1.60 -0.52 23.22
N VAL A 124 -2.41 -0.69 24.27
CA VAL A 124 -3.52 -1.65 24.27
C VAL A 124 -4.58 -1.32 23.20
N GLU A 125 -4.76 -0.05 22.85
CA GLU A 125 -5.69 0.39 21.82
C GLU A 125 -5.11 0.10 20.42
N THR A 126 -3.85 0.48 20.16
CA THR A 126 -3.19 0.22 18.88
C THR A 126 -3.03 -1.27 18.60
N GLU A 127 -2.70 -2.07 19.62
CA GLU A 127 -2.68 -3.53 19.51
C GLU A 127 -4.05 -4.14 19.24
N SER A 128 -5.13 -3.58 19.82
CA SER A 128 -6.50 -4.03 19.55
C SER A 128 -6.90 -3.76 18.12
N LEU A 129 -6.56 -2.58 17.59
CA LEU A 129 -6.80 -2.21 16.20
C LEU A 129 -6.02 -3.12 15.24
N LEU A 130 -4.75 -3.42 15.56
CA LEU A 130 -3.96 -4.36 14.75
C LEU A 130 -4.59 -5.76 14.73
N LYS A 131 -5.03 -6.27 15.88
CA LYS A 131 -5.72 -7.57 15.96
C LYS A 131 -6.99 -7.59 15.11
N ALA A 132 -7.76 -6.50 15.11
CA ALA A 132 -8.96 -6.38 14.28
C ALA A 132 -8.61 -6.37 12.78
N LEU A 133 -7.56 -5.66 12.38
CA LEU A 133 -7.06 -5.66 11.00
C LEU A 133 -6.65 -7.08 10.56
N LEU A 134 -5.84 -7.79 11.36
CA LEU A 134 -5.39 -9.13 11.01
C LEU A 134 -6.54 -10.14 10.93
N ALA A 135 -7.52 -10.04 11.83
CA ALA A 135 -8.72 -10.87 11.77
C ALA A 135 -9.55 -10.59 10.50
N PHE A 136 -9.66 -9.32 10.10
CA PHE A 136 -10.37 -8.96 8.89
C PHE A 136 -9.60 -9.35 7.62
N THR A 137 -8.27 -9.31 7.64
CA THR A 137 -7.41 -9.83 6.56
C THR A 137 -7.65 -11.32 6.35
N ALA A 138 -7.68 -12.11 7.42
CA ALA A 138 -7.98 -13.54 7.32
C ALA A 138 -9.40 -13.82 6.76
N PHE A 139 -10.39 -13.02 7.16
CA PHE A 139 -11.75 -13.09 6.62
C PHE A 139 -11.78 -12.75 5.12
N HIS A 140 -11.06 -11.72 4.70
CA HIS A 140 -10.94 -11.32 3.31
C HIS A 140 -10.31 -12.45 2.46
N PHE A 141 -9.19 -13.02 2.88
CA PHE A 141 -8.55 -14.15 2.20
C PHE A 141 -9.46 -15.38 2.11
N ASP A 142 -10.23 -15.68 3.17
CA ASP A 142 -11.23 -16.77 3.10
C ASP A 142 -12.33 -16.46 2.07
N THR A 143 -12.76 -15.21 1.96
CA THR A 143 -13.73 -14.80 0.95
C THR A 143 -13.20 -15.05 -0.47
N GLU A 144 -11.98 -14.63 -0.75
CA GLU A 144 -11.35 -14.85 -2.05
C GLU A 144 -11.13 -16.33 -2.34
N ASN A 145 -10.65 -17.09 -1.35
CA ASN A 145 -10.50 -18.55 -1.49
C ASN A 145 -11.82 -19.24 -1.87
N ARG A 146 -12.94 -18.84 -1.22
CA ARG A 146 -14.28 -19.37 -1.58
C ARG A 146 -14.71 -18.96 -2.98
N LEU A 147 -14.43 -17.73 -3.40
CA LEU A 147 -14.72 -17.26 -4.76
C LEU A 147 -13.88 -18.01 -5.79
N MET A 148 -12.58 -18.18 -5.54
CA MET A 148 -11.67 -18.90 -6.42
C MET A 148 -12.09 -20.37 -6.61
N VAL A 149 -12.49 -21.03 -5.52
CA VAL A 149 -13.03 -22.41 -5.59
C VAL A 149 -14.35 -22.46 -6.36
N ARG A 150 -15.28 -21.54 -6.04
CA ARG A 150 -16.60 -21.50 -6.66
C ARG A 150 -16.56 -21.31 -8.18
N TYR A 151 -15.64 -20.48 -8.65
CA TYR A 151 -15.52 -20.11 -10.06
C TYR A 151 -14.39 -20.85 -10.77
N GLU A 152 -13.77 -21.84 -10.12
CA GLU A 152 -12.68 -22.66 -10.68
C GLU A 152 -11.51 -21.80 -11.21
N TYR A 153 -11.07 -20.83 -10.41
CA TYR A 153 -9.98 -19.93 -10.79
C TYR A 153 -8.67 -20.68 -11.02
N PRO A 154 -8.05 -20.57 -12.22
CA PRO A 154 -6.85 -21.33 -12.54
C PRO A 154 -5.64 -20.99 -11.65
N GLY A 155 -5.60 -19.80 -11.07
CA GLY A 155 -4.54 -19.31 -10.18
C GLY A 155 -4.72 -19.68 -8.70
N LEU A 156 -5.77 -20.43 -8.33
CA LEU A 156 -6.11 -20.74 -6.93
C LEU A 156 -4.91 -21.22 -6.09
N ALA A 157 -4.12 -22.16 -6.58
CA ALA A 157 -3.06 -22.77 -5.79
C ALA A 157 -1.95 -21.75 -5.43
N VAL A 158 -1.57 -20.88 -6.37
CA VAL A 158 -0.54 -19.86 -6.17
C VAL A 158 -1.07 -18.76 -5.26
N HIS A 159 -2.27 -18.25 -5.53
CA HIS A 159 -2.90 -17.20 -4.76
C HIS A 159 -3.17 -17.62 -3.31
N ALA A 160 -3.68 -18.82 -3.08
CA ALA A 160 -3.89 -19.37 -1.74
C ALA A 160 -2.56 -19.55 -0.97
N GLN A 161 -1.47 -19.90 -1.66
CA GLN A 161 -0.14 -19.95 -1.04
C GLN A 161 0.36 -18.58 -0.64
N ASP A 162 0.12 -17.53 -1.45
CA ASP A 162 0.45 -16.15 -1.11
C ASP A 162 -0.31 -15.70 0.15
N HIS A 163 -1.60 -16.00 0.25
CA HIS A 163 -2.40 -15.73 1.44
C HIS A 163 -1.82 -16.39 2.70
N GLN A 164 -1.42 -17.66 2.59
CA GLN A 164 -0.81 -18.38 3.71
C GLN A 164 0.48 -17.71 4.15
N THR A 165 1.36 -17.37 3.22
CA THR A 165 2.62 -16.67 3.51
C THR A 165 2.37 -15.32 4.21
N LEU A 166 1.43 -14.52 3.71
CA LEU A 166 1.08 -13.23 4.30
C LEU A 166 0.52 -13.37 5.73
N LEU A 167 -0.28 -14.40 6.01
CA LEU A 167 -0.79 -14.66 7.36
C LEU A 167 0.29 -15.14 8.32
N GLU A 168 1.25 -15.94 7.87
CA GLU A 168 2.40 -16.36 8.66
C GLU A 168 3.29 -15.17 9.01
N ASP A 169 3.59 -14.32 8.05
CA ASP A 169 4.35 -13.10 8.26
C ASP A 169 3.60 -12.11 9.17
N ALA A 170 2.28 -12.02 9.06
CA ALA A 170 1.45 -11.16 9.92
C ALA A 170 1.60 -11.49 11.41
N ALA A 171 1.79 -12.76 11.75
CA ALA A 171 2.06 -13.16 13.14
C ALA A 171 3.39 -12.60 13.66
N LEU A 172 4.43 -12.59 12.82
CA LEU A 172 5.74 -12.00 13.17
C LEU A 172 5.64 -10.49 13.30
N LEU A 173 4.88 -9.83 12.42
CA LEU A 173 4.66 -8.39 12.50
C LEU A 173 3.89 -7.99 13.76
N ALA A 174 2.93 -8.77 14.22
CA ALA A 174 2.23 -8.51 15.47
C ALA A 174 3.19 -8.55 16.68
N GLU A 175 4.17 -9.45 16.66
CA GLU A 175 5.23 -9.48 17.69
C GLU A 175 6.13 -8.23 17.62
N GLU A 176 6.56 -7.82 16.43
CA GLU A 176 7.38 -6.60 16.26
C GLU A 176 6.61 -5.33 16.65
N PHE A 177 5.33 -5.28 16.38
CA PHE A 177 4.45 -4.18 16.77
C PHE A 177 4.44 -3.99 18.31
N SER A 178 4.30 -5.09 19.04
CA SER A 178 4.31 -5.06 20.53
C SER A 178 5.67 -4.68 21.13
N LYS A 179 6.76 -4.75 20.35
CA LYS A 179 8.11 -4.30 20.74
C LYS A 179 8.34 -2.80 20.51
N GLY A 180 7.34 -2.06 20.01
CA GLY A 180 7.42 -0.62 19.73
C GLY A 180 7.88 -0.29 18.30
N ASN A 181 7.91 -1.27 17.38
CA ASN A 181 8.24 -1.06 15.97
C ASN A 181 6.98 -0.74 15.13
N GLU A 182 6.01 -0.05 15.71
CA GLU A 182 4.66 0.17 15.17
C GLU A 182 4.65 0.79 13.76
N LEU A 183 5.44 1.84 13.53
CA LEU A 183 5.50 2.50 12.22
C LEU A 183 6.12 1.61 11.13
N LEU A 184 7.15 0.84 11.48
CA LEU A 184 7.77 -0.10 10.54
C LEU A 184 6.78 -1.20 10.15
N VAL A 185 6.08 -1.76 11.12
CA VAL A 185 5.06 -2.80 10.91
C VAL A 185 3.95 -2.25 10.01
N LEU A 186 3.45 -1.06 10.31
CA LEU A 186 2.37 -0.45 9.53
C LEU A 186 2.80 -0.17 8.09
N GLN A 187 4.05 0.28 7.87
CA GLN A 187 4.59 0.45 6.52
C GLN A 187 4.68 -0.89 5.77
N THR A 188 5.11 -1.96 6.44
CA THR A 188 5.18 -3.30 5.85
C THR A 188 3.79 -3.79 5.46
N ILE A 189 2.80 -3.63 6.33
CA ILE A 189 1.39 -4.01 6.04
C ILE A 189 0.85 -3.23 4.84
N LYS A 190 1.13 -1.94 4.76
CA LYS A 190 0.72 -1.10 3.61
C LYS A 190 1.33 -1.61 2.30
N ASP A 191 2.63 -1.88 2.29
CA ASP A 191 3.33 -2.34 1.09
C ASP A 191 2.83 -3.73 0.66
N TRP A 192 2.52 -4.61 1.60
CA TRP A 192 1.89 -5.90 1.33
C TRP A 192 0.50 -5.75 0.74
N LEU A 193 -0.36 -4.97 1.41
CA LEU A 193 -1.74 -4.78 0.96
C LEU A 193 -1.78 -4.27 -0.48
N LEU A 194 -1.02 -3.24 -0.78
CA LEU A 194 -0.97 -2.69 -2.14
C LEU A 194 -0.33 -3.66 -3.14
N GLY A 195 0.75 -4.33 -2.76
CA GLY A 195 1.43 -5.29 -3.61
C GLY A 195 0.55 -6.49 -3.93
N HIS A 196 -0.20 -7.00 -2.96
CA HIS A 196 -1.12 -8.13 -3.14
C HIS A 196 -2.31 -7.74 -4.03
N ILE A 197 -2.95 -6.61 -3.76
CA ILE A 197 -4.03 -6.07 -4.61
C ILE A 197 -3.57 -5.94 -6.07
N GLU A 198 -2.39 -5.37 -6.29
CA GLU A 198 -1.89 -5.13 -7.66
C GLU A 198 -1.43 -6.41 -8.35
N GLY A 199 -0.82 -7.34 -7.61
CA GLY A 199 -0.19 -8.54 -8.17
C GLY A 199 -1.10 -9.76 -8.26
N ALA A 200 -1.91 -10.00 -7.23
CA ALA A 200 -2.70 -11.21 -7.09
C ALA A 200 -4.20 -10.98 -7.30
N ASP A 201 -4.77 -9.94 -6.67
CA ASP A 201 -6.22 -9.75 -6.66
C ASP A 201 -6.76 -9.16 -7.96
N LYS A 202 -6.00 -8.30 -8.66
CA LYS A 202 -6.42 -7.77 -9.97
C LYS A 202 -6.64 -8.86 -11.01
N PRO A 203 -5.75 -9.84 -11.19
CA PRO A 203 -6.01 -10.99 -12.04
C PRO A 203 -7.24 -11.80 -11.63
N LEU A 204 -7.44 -12.00 -10.32
CA LEU A 204 -8.62 -12.68 -9.79
C LEU A 204 -9.90 -11.89 -10.09
N GLY A 205 -9.92 -10.60 -9.77
CA GLY A 205 -11.08 -9.73 -10.03
C GLY A 205 -11.46 -9.67 -11.50
N ALA A 206 -10.48 -9.56 -12.40
CA ALA A 206 -10.70 -9.60 -13.84
C ALA A 206 -11.28 -10.94 -14.32
N PHE A 207 -10.87 -12.05 -13.70
CA PHE A 207 -11.43 -13.37 -13.98
C PHE A 207 -12.86 -13.47 -13.47
N LEU A 208 -13.13 -13.09 -12.23
CA LEU A 208 -14.46 -13.16 -11.62
C LEU A 208 -15.47 -12.28 -12.36
N ALA A 209 -15.07 -11.08 -12.79
CA ALA A 209 -15.92 -10.20 -13.57
C ALA A 209 -16.43 -10.88 -14.84
N LYS A 210 -15.53 -11.56 -15.58
CA LYS A 210 -15.88 -12.32 -16.77
C LYS A 210 -16.76 -13.53 -16.46
N ALA A 211 -16.47 -14.25 -15.36
CA ALA A 211 -17.22 -15.44 -14.98
C ALA A 211 -18.65 -15.13 -14.49
N THR A 212 -18.91 -13.88 -14.08
CA THR A 212 -20.21 -13.42 -13.60
C THR A 212 -20.99 -12.58 -14.63
N GLU A 213 -20.41 -12.28 -15.80
CA GLU A 213 -21.15 -11.65 -16.90
C GLU A 213 -22.31 -12.58 -17.32
N PRO A 214 -23.56 -12.06 -17.41
CA PRO A 214 -24.66 -12.85 -17.94
C PRO A 214 -24.35 -13.22 -19.39
N GLU A 215 -24.43 -14.51 -19.73
CA GLU A 215 -24.30 -14.97 -21.11
C GLU A 215 -25.27 -14.14 -21.98
N ALA A 216 -24.71 -13.30 -22.85
CA ALA A 216 -25.50 -12.63 -23.85
C ALA A 216 -26.16 -13.74 -24.68
N HIS A 217 -27.46 -13.94 -24.49
CA HIS A 217 -28.26 -14.89 -25.26
C HIS A 217 -28.02 -14.60 -26.74
N SER A 218 -27.16 -15.41 -27.35
CA SER A 218 -27.08 -15.52 -28.79
C SER A 218 -28.42 -16.12 -29.25
N ASN A 219 -29.36 -15.23 -29.56
CA ASN A 219 -30.59 -15.63 -30.18
C ASN A 219 -30.24 -16.12 -31.62
N PRO A 220 -30.35 -17.41 -31.92
CA PRO A 220 -30.18 -17.86 -33.29
C PRO A 220 -31.43 -17.41 -34.06
N SER A 221 -31.24 -16.31 -34.77
CA SER A 221 -32.25 -15.83 -35.72
C SER A 221 -32.53 -16.94 -36.75
N ARG A 222 -33.77 -17.31 -36.79
CA ARG A 222 -34.36 -18.10 -37.84
C ARG A 222 -34.27 -17.38 -39.19
#